data_848ba4e168e7ede27eccab30b1c94e9b
#
_entry.id   848ba4e168e7ede27eccab30b1c94e9b
#
_cell.length_a   1.000
_cell.length_b   1.000
_cell.length_c   1.000
_cell.angle_alpha   90.00
_cell.angle_beta   90.00
_cell.angle_gamma   90.00
#
_symmetry.space_group_name_H-M   'P 1'
#
loop_
_entity.id
_entity.type
_entity.pdbx_description
1 polymer ?
#
loop_
_entity_poly.entity_id
_entity_poly.type
_entity_poly.pdbx_seq_one_letter_code
_entity_poly.pdbx_strand_id
1 'polypeptide(L)'
;MPAPLPRLRRLLALALAGSALLRPASTGAQVAVGDSLWQLGRTDEAAQAYRRALAQDRNSVRANLRVAQTLARRDVDSALVLLRAARAAAPTDADLVLTEALYLSWARRWPAALARYDSLIAAHPGREMVEARVGRARTLAWAGRLVEARRGYAEASALDPTNRDARFGLAQVRTWSGDLDGGAQGYEALLLETPGDLTTLVALGTVRLWQGRLRTAAQIADRAAQRDGGNAEVRALIESIRIQGATKLETAAFWSEDSERNLNRWQTAAWRRTLGDGLRLGASAGFLEATDPLRRATRGMAEASIGLTIPRGNVTAAVGTRSITPAQIAGTPTPAARQVLTARGSITLRVAPTLTVTAAGARWPFDEIASITPLALDITQGDLVADWRPLPTLNVSGTTGQFDYSDGNRRANWGLRAGIRVTPSLTLGGFATGFAFQRPDRPDRRNGYFSPASFASAEATAAWGREGIRWSGGFSAGLGAQQVDTATVQSQWHADARLARRVGAHWQLEAFAGKSTSAAASAVGAYAYTTASITLRRAF
;
A
#
# COMPACT_ATOMS: atom_id res chain seq x y z
N MET A 1 96.18 39.52 5.91
CA MET A 1 95.86 38.10 6.36
C MET A 1 94.56 38.08 7.09
N PRO A 2 93.60 37.42 6.60
CA PRO A 2 92.58 36.90 7.48
C PRO A 2 92.27 35.44 7.19
N ALA A 3 91.97 34.70 8.22
CA ALA A 3 91.60 33.28 8.23
C ALA A 3 90.14 33.06 7.88
N PRO A 4 89.80 31.87 7.40
CA PRO A 4 88.57 31.58 6.74
C PRO A 4 87.40 31.05 7.58
N LEU A 5 86.24 31.20 7.04
CA LEU A 5 84.94 30.85 7.50
C LEU A 5 84.65 29.34 7.68
N PRO A 6 84.26 28.88 8.88
CA PRO A 6 83.70 27.55 9.06
C PRO A 6 82.14 27.54 9.20
N ARG A 7 81.45 28.69 9.04
CA ARG A 7 80.00 28.74 9.31
C ARG A 7 79.10 28.37 8.12
N LEU A 8 79.58 28.44 6.90
CA LEU A 8 78.76 28.15 5.72
C LEU A 8 78.52 26.66 5.45
N ARG A 9 79.47 25.79 5.86
CA ARG A 9 79.31 24.32 5.70
C ARG A 9 78.31 23.70 6.67
N ARG A 10 78.13 24.28 7.86
CA ARG A 10 77.10 23.78 8.83
C ARG A 10 75.67 24.20 8.45
N LEU A 11 75.48 25.33 7.80
CA LEU A 11 74.17 25.76 7.33
C LEU A 11 73.72 25.00 6.08
N LEU A 12 74.62 24.61 5.19
CA LEU A 12 74.29 23.73 4.06
C LEU A 12 74.00 22.29 4.48
N ALA A 13 74.66 21.78 5.49
CA ALA A 13 74.38 20.45 6.04
C ALA A 13 73.04 20.38 6.81
N LEU A 14 72.65 21.48 7.47
CA LEU A 14 71.30 21.60 8.09
C LEU A 14 70.18 21.83 7.06
N ALA A 15 70.47 22.52 5.96
CA ALA A 15 69.49 22.67 4.88
C ALA A 15 69.26 21.37 4.08
N LEU A 16 70.31 20.54 3.93
CA LEU A 16 70.18 19.22 3.29
C LEU A 16 69.60 18.16 4.22
N ALA A 17 69.80 18.28 5.55
CA ALA A 17 69.09 17.40 6.52
C ALA A 17 67.63 17.79 6.69
N GLY A 18 67.25 19.07 6.54
CA GLY A 18 65.85 19.54 6.54
C GLY A 18 65.02 19.12 5.33
N SER A 19 65.68 18.98 4.15
CA SER A 19 65.00 18.50 2.95
C SER A 19 64.80 16.99 2.87
N ALA A 20 65.49 16.22 3.70
CA ALA A 20 65.29 14.77 3.81
C ALA A 20 64.07 14.36 4.68
N LEU A 21 63.44 15.32 5.42
CA LEU A 21 62.28 15.10 6.28
C LEU A 21 60.91 15.37 5.63
N LEU A 22 60.87 15.75 4.34
CA LEU A 22 59.65 15.98 3.61
C LEU A 22 59.47 15.02 2.42
N ARG A 23 59.96 13.79 2.54
CA ARG A 23 59.47 12.73 1.62
C ARG A 23 58.03 12.48 1.93
N PRO A 24 57.09 12.65 0.95
CA PRO A 24 55.72 12.25 1.16
C PRO A 24 55.72 10.78 1.62
N ALA A 25 55.04 10.47 2.72
CA ALA A 25 54.91 9.12 3.19
C ALA A 25 54.49 8.21 2.03
N SER A 26 55.16 7.06 1.86
CA SER A 26 54.87 6.13 0.76
C SER A 26 53.40 5.73 0.75
N THR A 27 52.86 5.35 -0.42
CA THR A 27 51.47 4.85 -0.57
C THR A 27 51.15 3.81 0.50
N GLY A 28 52.05 2.86 0.75
CA GLY A 28 51.89 1.86 1.79
C GLY A 28 51.75 2.44 3.19
N ALA A 29 52.57 3.48 3.53
CA ALA A 29 52.46 4.16 4.83
C ALA A 29 51.12 4.92 4.98
N GLN A 30 50.62 5.55 3.93
CA GLN A 30 49.34 6.23 3.95
C GLN A 30 48.16 5.23 4.07
N VAL A 31 48.24 4.07 3.42
CA VAL A 31 47.26 2.99 3.57
C VAL A 31 47.28 2.45 5.00
N ALA A 32 48.45 2.20 5.59
CA ALA A 32 48.55 1.71 6.98
C ALA A 32 47.98 2.70 8.01
N VAL A 33 48.23 4.02 7.82
CA VAL A 33 47.60 5.08 8.63
C VAL A 33 46.08 5.05 8.46
N GLY A 34 45.58 4.92 7.22
CA GLY A 34 44.18 4.79 6.94
C GLY A 34 43.53 3.58 7.60
N ASP A 35 44.20 2.41 7.58
CA ASP A 35 43.74 1.18 8.23
C ASP A 35 43.65 1.32 9.75
N SER A 36 44.65 1.94 10.37
CA SER A 36 44.66 2.21 11.82
C SER A 36 43.52 3.14 12.23
N LEU A 37 43.28 4.23 11.47
CA LEU A 37 42.18 5.16 11.72
C LEU A 37 40.82 4.49 11.48
N TRP A 38 40.71 3.60 10.49
CA TRP A 38 39.52 2.84 10.22
C TRP A 38 39.15 1.90 11.38
N GLN A 39 40.15 1.19 11.94
CA GLN A 39 39.96 0.32 13.12
C GLN A 39 39.51 1.10 14.36
N LEU A 40 39.95 2.35 14.51
CA LEU A 40 39.52 3.27 15.56
C LEU A 40 38.15 3.91 15.32
N GLY A 41 37.46 3.59 14.21
CA GLY A 41 36.19 4.18 13.84
C GLY A 41 36.27 5.63 13.32
N ARG A 42 37.49 6.19 13.15
CA ARG A 42 37.75 7.55 12.65
C ARG A 42 37.64 7.59 11.10
N THR A 43 36.45 7.27 10.60
CA THR A 43 36.22 6.97 9.16
C THR A 43 36.54 8.14 8.23
N ASP A 44 36.24 9.39 8.62
CA ASP A 44 36.51 10.56 7.79
C ASP A 44 38.01 10.85 7.66
N GLU A 45 38.77 10.67 8.75
CA GLU A 45 40.23 10.83 8.72
C GLU A 45 40.90 9.67 7.98
N ALA A 46 40.40 8.44 8.16
CA ALA A 46 40.83 7.30 7.37
C ALA A 46 40.62 7.55 5.86
N ALA A 47 39.45 8.09 5.48
CA ALA A 47 39.17 8.45 4.09
C ALA A 47 40.15 9.48 3.53
N GLN A 48 40.61 10.44 4.35
CA GLN A 48 41.62 11.40 3.91
C GLN A 48 42.99 10.73 3.69
N ALA A 49 43.40 9.83 4.58
CA ALA A 49 44.63 9.06 4.44
C ALA A 49 44.63 8.19 3.17
N TYR A 50 43.52 7.49 2.91
CA TYR A 50 43.35 6.69 1.69
C TYR A 50 43.32 7.56 0.41
N ARG A 51 42.71 8.77 0.43
CA ARG A 51 42.78 9.69 -0.70
C ARG A 51 44.19 10.18 -1.00
N ARG A 52 45.02 10.40 0.04
CA ARG A 52 46.44 10.71 -0.15
C ARG A 52 47.20 9.53 -0.76
N ALA A 53 46.88 8.29 -0.35
CA ALA A 53 47.42 7.10 -0.98
C ALA A 53 47.04 7.01 -2.46
N LEU A 54 45.76 7.29 -2.82
CA LEU A 54 45.29 7.32 -4.22
C LEU A 54 45.89 8.44 -5.07
N ALA A 55 46.31 9.52 -4.46
CA ALA A 55 47.06 10.58 -5.17
C ALA A 55 48.45 10.13 -5.63
N GLN A 56 49.03 9.14 -4.92
CA GLN A 56 50.35 8.55 -5.26
C GLN A 56 50.21 7.30 -6.12
N ASP A 57 49.21 6.45 -5.84
CA ASP A 57 48.90 5.22 -6.56
C ASP A 57 47.41 5.08 -6.75
N ARG A 58 46.90 5.43 -7.94
CA ARG A 58 45.48 5.32 -8.31
C ARG A 58 44.95 3.89 -8.34
N ASN A 59 45.84 2.89 -8.45
CA ASN A 59 45.49 1.49 -8.54
C ASN A 59 45.50 0.77 -7.19
N SER A 60 45.79 1.47 -6.09
CA SER A 60 45.74 0.89 -4.76
C SER A 60 44.37 0.30 -4.46
N VAL A 61 44.24 -1.02 -4.50
CA VAL A 61 43.00 -1.76 -4.28
C VAL A 61 42.35 -1.37 -2.95
N ARG A 62 43.15 -1.42 -1.88
CA ARG A 62 42.69 -1.14 -0.52
C ARG A 62 42.17 0.29 -0.36
N ALA A 63 42.93 1.26 -0.88
CA ALA A 63 42.54 2.67 -0.80
C ALA A 63 41.27 2.95 -1.61
N ASN A 64 41.15 2.42 -2.82
CA ASN A 64 39.93 2.55 -3.65
C ASN A 64 38.72 1.94 -2.94
N LEU A 65 38.83 0.72 -2.39
CA LEU A 65 37.75 0.06 -1.67
C LEU A 65 37.29 0.89 -0.46
N ARG A 66 38.22 1.34 0.37
CA ARG A 66 37.89 2.09 1.61
C ARG A 66 37.29 3.47 1.32
N VAL A 67 37.80 4.19 0.34
CA VAL A 67 37.18 5.48 -0.09
C VAL A 67 35.79 5.22 -0.69
N ALA A 68 35.61 4.18 -1.50
CA ALA A 68 34.31 3.81 -2.03
C ALA A 68 33.32 3.51 -0.90
N GLN A 69 33.71 2.80 0.15
CA GLN A 69 32.87 2.51 1.30
C GLN A 69 32.39 3.77 2.05
N THR A 70 33.24 4.81 2.14
CA THR A 70 32.87 6.08 2.77
C THR A 70 31.93 6.92 1.92
N LEU A 71 32.02 6.81 0.59
CA LEU A 71 31.21 7.58 -0.36
C LEU A 71 29.84 6.96 -0.63
N ALA A 72 29.72 5.64 -0.55
CA ALA A 72 28.61 4.87 -1.11
C ALA A 72 27.21 5.33 -0.66
N ARG A 73 27.05 5.82 0.58
CA ARG A 73 25.78 6.33 1.09
C ARG A 73 25.40 7.71 0.57
N ARG A 74 26.38 8.51 0.12
CA ARG A 74 26.18 9.88 -0.35
C ARG A 74 26.20 9.96 -1.87
N ASP A 75 27.11 9.21 -2.48
CA ASP A 75 27.37 9.18 -3.92
C ASP A 75 27.81 7.78 -4.36
N VAL A 76 26.85 6.95 -4.67
CA VAL A 76 27.07 5.56 -5.07
C VAL A 76 27.75 5.45 -6.43
N ASP A 77 27.53 6.43 -7.32
CA ASP A 77 28.12 6.40 -8.66
C ASP A 77 29.63 6.67 -8.59
N SER A 78 30.08 7.64 -7.81
CA SER A 78 31.52 7.86 -7.53
C SER A 78 32.15 6.66 -6.82
N ALA A 79 31.44 6.02 -5.88
CA ALA A 79 31.91 4.80 -5.25
C ALA A 79 32.10 3.65 -6.24
N LEU A 80 31.19 3.50 -7.20
CA LEU A 80 31.31 2.50 -8.29
C LEU A 80 32.47 2.77 -9.25
N VAL A 81 32.86 4.03 -9.46
CA VAL A 81 34.09 4.37 -10.23
C VAL A 81 35.34 3.85 -9.53
N LEU A 82 35.45 4.10 -8.23
CA LEU A 82 36.59 3.64 -7.41
C LEU A 82 36.66 2.11 -7.34
N LEU A 83 35.52 1.45 -7.17
CA LEU A 83 35.47 -0.02 -7.16
C LEU A 83 35.88 -0.64 -8.50
N ARG A 84 35.53 -0.01 -9.62
CA ARG A 84 36.00 -0.46 -10.95
C ARG A 84 37.51 -0.34 -11.08
N ALA A 85 38.12 0.72 -10.55
CA ALA A 85 39.58 0.87 -10.54
C ALA A 85 40.24 -0.21 -9.65
N ALA A 86 39.71 -0.46 -8.45
CA ALA A 86 40.20 -1.52 -7.57
C ALA A 86 40.09 -2.91 -8.24
N ARG A 87 38.95 -3.20 -8.89
CA ARG A 87 38.73 -4.47 -9.57
C ARG A 87 39.58 -4.68 -10.81
N ALA A 88 39.95 -3.61 -11.52
CA ALA A 88 40.88 -3.71 -12.63
C ALA A 88 42.28 -4.19 -12.17
N ALA A 89 42.67 -3.83 -10.94
CA ALA A 89 43.93 -4.27 -10.33
C ALA A 89 43.83 -5.67 -9.66
N ALA A 90 42.63 -6.07 -9.21
CA ALA A 90 42.36 -7.35 -8.55
C ALA A 90 41.03 -7.97 -9.06
N PRO A 91 40.98 -8.52 -10.28
CA PRO A 91 39.73 -8.91 -10.93
C PRO A 91 39.03 -10.14 -10.31
N THR A 92 39.77 -10.99 -9.59
CA THR A 92 39.28 -12.20 -8.94
C THR A 92 38.97 -12.04 -7.46
N ASP A 93 39.16 -10.84 -6.89
CA ASP A 93 38.89 -10.57 -5.49
C ASP A 93 37.37 -10.61 -5.24
N ALA A 94 36.94 -11.63 -4.49
CA ALA A 94 35.54 -11.89 -4.20
C ALA A 94 34.88 -10.76 -3.39
N ASP A 95 35.61 -10.12 -2.47
CA ASP A 95 35.08 -9.02 -1.65
C ASP A 95 34.82 -7.77 -2.47
N LEU A 96 35.69 -7.49 -3.46
CA LEU A 96 35.47 -6.39 -4.40
C LEU A 96 34.25 -6.64 -5.27
N VAL A 97 34.08 -7.86 -5.81
CA VAL A 97 32.92 -8.21 -6.63
C VAL A 97 31.65 -8.16 -5.82
N LEU A 98 31.66 -8.64 -4.57
CA LEU A 98 30.52 -8.59 -3.65
C LEU A 98 30.12 -7.15 -3.33
N THR A 99 31.12 -6.29 -3.04
CA THR A 99 30.90 -4.87 -2.76
C THR A 99 30.37 -4.13 -4.00
N GLU A 100 30.92 -4.39 -5.19
CA GLU A 100 30.43 -3.83 -6.45
C GLU A 100 28.97 -4.23 -6.70
N ALA A 101 28.61 -5.52 -6.50
CA ALA A 101 27.25 -6.02 -6.66
C ALA A 101 26.27 -5.31 -5.71
N LEU A 102 26.68 -5.10 -4.45
CA LEU A 102 25.87 -4.37 -3.48
C LEU A 102 25.63 -2.91 -3.91
N TYR A 103 26.68 -2.21 -4.38
CA TYR A 103 26.55 -0.80 -4.78
C TYR A 103 25.79 -0.64 -6.09
N LEU A 104 25.91 -1.58 -7.03
CA LEU A 104 25.05 -1.67 -8.21
C LEU A 104 23.57 -1.83 -7.82
N SER A 105 23.30 -2.61 -6.76
CA SER A 105 21.95 -2.76 -6.22
C SER A 105 21.43 -1.44 -5.63
N TRP A 106 22.23 -0.70 -4.88
CA TRP A 106 21.87 0.63 -4.35
C TRP A 106 21.63 1.66 -5.47
N ALA A 107 22.45 1.60 -6.52
CA ALA A 107 22.27 2.40 -7.73
C ALA A 107 21.08 1.95 -8.61
N ARG A 108 20.32 0.93 -8.18
CA ARG A 108 19.19 0.33 -8.91
C ARG A 108 19.57 -0.24 -10.29
N ARG A 109 20.85 -0.57 -10.49
CA ARG A 109 21.36 -1.23 -11.70
C ARG A 109 21.20 -2.74 -11.58
N TRP A 110 19.92 -3.18 -11.42
CA TRP A 110 19.55 -4.55 -11.06
C TRP A 110 20.19 -5.63 -11.92
N PRO A 111 20.16 -5.57 -13.29
CA PRO A 111 20.75 -6.61 -14.13
C PRO A 111 22.25 -6.78 -13.89
N ALA A 112 22.98 -5.66 -13.78
CA ALA A 112 24.41 -5.69 -13.54
C ALA A 112 24.77 -6.24 -12.14
N ALA A 113 24.00 -5.86 -11.12
CA ALA A 113 24.16 -6.38 -9.76
C ALA A 113 23.95 -7.91 -9.72
N LEU A 114 22.86 -8.39 -10.31
CA LEU A 114 22.55 -9.83 -10.37
C LEU A 114 23.64 -10.60 -11.09
N ALA A 115 24.15 -10.11 -12.23
CA ALA A 115 25.25 -10.74 -12.97
C ALA A 115 26.52 -10.89 -12.11
N ARG A 116 26.83 -9.90 -11.23
CA ARG A 116 27.97 -10.00 -10.32
C ARG A 116 27.75 -11.07 -9.26
N TYR A 117 26.57 -11.10 -8.64
CA TYR A 117 26.25 -12.14 -7.66
C TYR A 117 26.24 -13.52 -8.32
N ASP A 118 25.67 -13.67 -9.51
CA ASP A 118 25.64 -14.94 -10.24
C ASP A 118 27.04 -15.45 -10.56
N SER A 119 27.98 -14.55 -10.94
CA SER A 119 29.38 -14.93 -11.19
C SER A 119 30.09 -15.44 -9.93
N LEU A 120 29.84 -14.83 -8.77
CA LEU A 120 30.39 -15.30 -7.49
C LEU A 120 29.83 -16.65 -7.08
N ILE A 121 28.50 -16.82 -7.20
CA ILE A 121 27.82 -18.07 -6.84
C ILE A 121 28.26 -19.21 -7.75
N ALA A 122 28.50 -18.94 -9.04
CA ALA A 122 28.99 -19.95 -9.99
C ALA A 122 30.44 -20.37 -9.70
N ALA A 123 31.29 -19.41 -9.31
CA ALA A 123 32.68 -19.69 -8.95
C ALA A 123 32.81 -20.43 -7.59
N HIS A 124 31.87 -20.20 -6.68
CA HIS A 124 31.89 -20.72 -5.30
C HIS A 124 30.49 -21.24 -4.93
N PRO A 125 30.10 -22.46 -5.33
CA PRO A 125 28.73 -22.97 -5.15
C PRO A 125 28.39 -23.35 -3.70
N GLY A 126 29.36 -23.44 -2.82
CA GLY A 126 29.21 -23.89 -1.45
C GLY A 126 28.71 -22.81 -0.46
N ARG A 127 28.83 -23.14 0.83
CA ARG A 127 28.41 -22.30 1.97
C ARG A 127 29.21 -20.98 2.08
N GLU A 128 30.44 -20.98 1.58
CA GLU A 128 31.36 -19.82 1.60
C GLU A 128 30.81 -18.59 0.87
N MET A 129 29.78 -18.73 0.03
CA MET A 129 29.17 -17.63 -0.71
C MET A 129 27.68 -17.42 -0.34
N VAL A 130 27.31 -17.72 0.91
CA VAL A 130 25.95 -17.41 1.41
C VAL A 130 25.66 -15.92 1.34
N GLU A 131 26.63 -15.04 1.61
CA GLU A 131 26.50 -13.59 1.49
C GLU A 131 26.15 -13.14 0.09
N ALA A 132 26.73 -13.74 -0.94
CA ALA A 132 26.38 -13.45 -2.34
C ALA A 132 24.95 -13.89 -2.67
N ARG A 133 24.49 -15.05 -2.15
CA ARG A 133 23.10 -15.51 -2.32
C ARG A 133 22.11 -14.59 -1.61
N VAL A 134 22.43 -14.15 -0.39
CA VAL A 134 21.64 -13.17 0.37
C VAL A 134 21.58 -11.83 -0.37
N GLY A 135 22.73 -11.33 -0.87
CA GLY A 135 22.82 -10.10 -1.64
C GLY A 135 21.99 -10.16 -2.93
N ARG A 136 22.06 -11.30 -3.65
CA ARG A 136 21.25 -11.56 -4.83
C ARG A 136 19.76 -11.54 -4.51
N ALA A 137 19.33 -12.27 -3.49
CA ALA A 137 17.94 -12.32 -3.06
C ALA A 137 17.41 -10.95 -2.62
N ARG A 138 18.22 -10.17 -1.91
CA ARG A 138 17.92 -8.78 -1.53
C ARG A 138 17.74 -7.89 -2.76
N THR A 139 18.61 -8.01 -3.75
CA THR A 139 18.51 -7.28 -5.02
C THR A 139 17.23 -7.61 -5.77
N LEU A 140 16.85 -8.89 -5.84
CA LEU A 140 15.59 -9.35 -6.42
C LEU A 140 14.38 -8.76 -5.68
N ALA A 141 14.43 -8.73 -4.35
CA ALA A 141 13.37 -8.15 -3.53
C ALA A 141 13.20 -6.64 -3.80
N TRP A 142 14.29 -5.88 -3.87
CA TRP A 142 14.26 -4.45 -4.22
C TRP A 142 13.81 -4.18 -5.66
N ALA A 143 14.07 -5.12 -6.57
CA ALA A 143 13.58 -5.07 -7.95
C ALA A 143 12.09 -5.50 -8.08
N GLY A 144 11.42 -5.84 -6.96
CA GLY A 144 10.01 -6.29 -6.96
C GLY A 144 9.80 -7.75 -7.37
N ARG A 145 10.87 -8.53 -7.62
CA ARG A 145 10.83 -9.95 -8.00
C ARG A 145 10.70 -10.84 -6.76
N LEU A 146 9.59 -10.65 -6.01
CA LEU A 146 9.43 -11.22 -4.66
C LEU A 146 9.42 -12.76 -4.63
N VAL A 147 8.89 -13.41 -5.66
CA VAL A 147 8.86 -14.89 -5.75
C VAL A 147 10.28 -15.46 -5.84
N GLU A 148 11.11 -14.86 -6.68
CA GLU A 148 12.51 -15.28 -6.86
C GLU A 148 13.36 -14.90 -5.63
N ALA A 149 13.12 -13.73 -5.05
CA ALA A 149 13.77 -13.32 -3.81
C ALA A 149 13.49 -14.30 -2.66
N ARG A 150 12.22 -14.71 -2.51
CA ARG A 150 11.83 -15.70 -1.49
C ARG A 150 12.55 -17.03 -1.68
N ARG A 151 12.64 -17.50 -2.92
CA ARG A 151 13.39 -18.72 -3.23
C ARG A 151 14.87 -18.57 -2.88
N GLY A 152 15.51 -17.47 -3.30
CA GLY A 152 16.92 -17.23 -3.02
C GLY A 152 17.25 -17.13 -1.53
N TYR A 153 16.40 -16.46 -0.74
CA TYR A 153 16.56 -16.43 0.73
C TYR A 153 16.33 -17.79 1.38
N ALA A 154 15.37 -18.59 0.87
CA ALA A 154 15.15 -19.94 1.38
C ALA A 154 16.35 -20.85 1.10
N GLU A 155 16.93 -20.78 -0.10
CA GLU A 155 18.16 -21.50 -0.48
C GLU A 155 19.34 -21.07 0.40
N ALA A 156 19.55 -19.77 0.63
CA ALA A 156 20.59 -19.26 1.50
C ALA A 156 20.42 -19.74 2.96
N SER A 157 19.18 -19.72 3.49
CA SER A 157 18.87 -20.23 4.84
C SER A 157 19.03 -21.74 4.96
N ALA A 158 18.83 -22.49 3.87
CA ALA A 158 19.07 -23.94 3.88
C ALA A 158 20.57 -24.27 3.89
N LEU A 159 21.40 -23.49 3.20
CA LEU A 159 22.85 -23.63 3.19
C LEU A 159 23.49 -23.23 4.52
N ASP A 160 22.99 -22.16 5.12
CA ASP A 160 23.41 -21.71 6.44
C ASP A 160 22.20 -21.31 7.31
N PRO A 161 21.65 -22.26 8.09
CA PRO A 161 20.52 -22.01 8.98
C PRO A 161 20.81 -20.98 10.08
N THR A 162 22.07 -20.69 10.36
CA THR A 162 22.50 -19.71 11.36
C THR A 162 22.62 -18.29 10.79
N ASN A 163 22.62 -18.16 9.47
CA ASN A 163 22.72 -16.85 8.82
C ASN A 163 21.46 -16.01 9.07
N ARG A 164 21.63 -15.02 9.96
CA ARG A 164 20.56 -14.13 10.39
C ARG A 164 19.98 -13.32 9.22
N ASP A 165 20.82 -12.82 8.32
CA ASP A 165 20.40 -11.97 7.20
C ASP A 165 19.55 -12.76 6.19
N ALA A 166 19.87 -14.03 5.95
CA ALA A 166 19.06 -14.92 5.11
C ALA A 166 17.66 -15.14 5.72
N ARG A 167 17.61 -15.47 7.01
CA ARG A 167 16.35 -15.71 7.75
C ARG A 167 15.50 -14.46 7.90
N PHE A 168 16.12 -13.31 8.22
CA PHE A 168 15.44 -12.02 8.28
C PHE A 168 14.86 -11.62 6.91
N GLY A 169 15.67 -11.73 5.84
CA GLY A 169 15.26 -11.43 4.48
C GLY A 169 14.12 -12.34 4.00
N LEU A 170 14.14 -13.63 4.38
CA LEU A 170 13.04 -14.55 4.09
C LEU A 170 11.74 -14.12 4.76
N ALA A 171 11.78 -13.77 6.05
CA ALA A 171 10.63 -13.25 6.79
C ALA A 171 10.10 -11.95 6.17
N GLN A 172 11.00 -11.05 5.78
CA GLN A 172 10.66 -9.78 5.17
C GLN A 172 9.96 -9.95 3.80
N VAL A 173 10.49 -10.82 2.94
CA VAL A 173 9.89 -11.08 1.62
C VAL A 173 8.55 -11.81 1.74
N ARG A 174 8.39 -12.73 2.71
CA ARG A 174 7.07 -13.30 3.03
C ARG A 174 6.07 -12.21 3.37
N THR A 175 6.45 -11.30 4.25
CA THR A 175 5.62 -10.15 4.64
C THR A 175 5.23 -9.28 3.43
N TRP A 176 6.18 -8.92 2.57
CA TRP A 176 5.92 -8.12 1.38
C TRP A 176 5.08 -8.85 0.32
N SER A 177 5.14 -10.18 0.28
CA SER A 177 4.29 -11.02 -0.57
C SER A 177 2.88 -11.22 0.00
N GLY A 178 2.56 -10.64 1.17
CA GLY A 178 1.27 -10.77 1.84
C GLY A 178 1.13 -12.01 2.75
N ASP A 179 2.16 -12.86 2.86
CA ASP A 179 2.24 -13.93 3.86
C ASP A 179 2.68 -13.35 5.21
N LEU A 180 1.72 -12.60 5.83
CA LEU A 180 1.99 -11.92 7.10
C LEU A 180 2.24 -12.92 8.25
N ASP A 181 1.60 -14.08 8.22
CA ASP A 181 1.77 -15.10 9.26
C ASP A 181 3.14 -15.76 9.17
N GLY A 182 3.57 -16.14 7.97
CA GLY A 182 4.91 -16.70 7.75
C GLY A 182 6.03 -15.67 8.01
N GLY A 183 5.78 -14.39 7.71
CA GLY A 183 6.68 -13.30 8.07
C GLY A 183 6.82 -13.14 9.57
N ALA A 184 5.70 -13.08 10.30
CA ALA A 184 5.69 -12.96 11.76
C ALA A 184 6.40 -14.12 12.44
N GLN A 185 6.11 -15.37 12.03
CA GLN A 185 6.79 -16.56 12.55
C GLN A 185 8.32 -16.49 12.37
N GLY A 186 8.77 -16.04 11.18
CA GLY A 186 10.20 -15.86 10.94
C GLY A 186 10.86 -14.83 11.85
N TYR A 187 10.20 -13.71 12.10
CA TYR A 187 10.72 -12.69 13.03
C TYR A 187 10.65 -13.16 14.50
N GLU A 188 9.60 -13.89 14.89
CA GLU A 188 9.51 -14.47 16.24
C GLU A 188 10.64 -15.46 16.49
N ALA A 189 10.97 -16.33 15.53
CA ALA A 189 12.09 -17.24 15.64
C ALA A 189 13.43 -16.52 15.82
N LEU A 190 13.67 -15.40 15.15
CA LEU A 190 14.86 -14.56 15.35
C LEU A 190 14.90 -13.91 16.74
N LEU A 191 13.75 -13.50 17.27
CA LEU A 191 13.64 -12.90 18.60
C LEU A 191 13.77 -13.92 19.73
N LEU A 192 13.59 -15.21 19.49
CA LEU A 192 13.94 -16.26 20.48
C LEU A 192 15.44 -16.32 20.69
N GLU A 193 16.24 -16.10 19.66
CA GLU A 193 17.70 -16.09 19.74
C GLU A 193 18.26 -14.75 20.25
N THR A 194 17.67 -13.64 19.80
CA THR A 194 18.10 -12.28 20.18
C THR A 194 16.87 -11.44 20.56
N PRO A 195 16.35 -11.58 21.81
CA PRO A 195 15.10 -10.94 22.23
C PRO A 195 15.09 -9.41 22.18
N GLY A 196 16.26 -8.78 22.12
CA GLY A 196 16.43 -7.32 22.09
C GLY A 196 16.80 -6.75 20.72
N ASP A 197 16.79 -7.55 19.66
CA ASP A 197 17.11 -7.04 18.31
C ASP A 197 16.07 -6.04 17.82
N LEU A 198 16.46 -4.76 17.82
CA LEU A 198 15.59 -3.63 17.53
C LEU A 198 14.97 -3.72 16.14
N THR A 199 15.77 -4.07 15.15
CA THR A 199 15.31 -4.20 13.75
C THR A 199 14.21 -5.25 13.61
N THR A 200 14.39 -6.41 14.26
CA THR A 200 13.41 -7.49 14.24
C THR A 200 12.16 -7.15 15.07
N LEU A 201 12.31 -6.45 16.22
CA LEU A 201 11.17 -5.96 16.99
C LEU A 201 10.30 -4.99 16.16
N VAL A 202 10.91 -4.01 15.48
CA VAL A 202 10.19 -3.06 14.63
C VAL A 202 9.50 -3.79 13.46
N ALA A 203 10.19 -4.72 12.82
CA ALA A 203 9.62 -5.52 11.73
C ALA A 203 8.42 -6.35 12.20
N LEU A 204 8.53 -7.07 13.32
CA LEU A 204 7.44 -7.85 13.90
C LEU A 204 6.27 -6.96 14.33
N GLY A 205 6.54 -5.84 15.01
CA GLY A 205 5.51 -4.86 15.39
C GLY A 205 4.73 -4.34 14.20
N THR A 206 5.42 -4.04 13.10
CA THR A 206 4.81 -3.61 11.84
C THR A 206 3.92 -4.70 11.24
N VAL A 207 4.38 -5.96 11.22
CA VAL A 207 3.57 -7.09 10.74
C VAL A 207 2.32 -7.28 11.60
N ARG A 208 2.43 -7.22 12.92
CA ARG A 208 1.29 -7.33 13.84
C ARG A 208 0.28 -6.19 13.63
N LEU A 209 0.79 -4.98 13.36
CA LEU A 209 -0.06 -3.84 13.00
C LEU A 209 -0.83 -4.10 11.69
N TRP A 210 -0.17 -4.62 10.65
CA TRP A 210 -0.82 -4.96 9.37
C TRP A 210 -1.82 -6.13 9.50
N GLN A 211 -1.61 -7.02 10.45
CA GLN A 211 -2.59 -8.05 10.81
C GLN A 211 -3.78 -7.50 11.62
N GLY A 212 -3.78 -6.20 11.97
CA GLY A 212 -4.80 -5.57 12.81
C GLY A 212 -4.67 -5.91 14.30
N ARG A 213 -3.56 -6.51 14.74
CA ARG A 213 -3.30 -6.89 16.13
C ARG A 213 -2.67 -5.72 16.89
N LEU A 214 -3.48 -4.68 17.15
CA LEU A 214 -3.01 -3.42 17.72
C LEU A 214 -2.37 -3.56 19.10
N ARG A 215 -2.99 -4.36 19.99
CA ARG A 215 -2.46 -4.60 21.35
C ARG A 215 -1.10 -5.29 21.29
N THR A 216 -1.01 -6.36 20.51
CA THR A 216 0.25 -7.09 20.32
C THR A 216 1.32 -6.19 19.68
N ALA A 217 0.97 -5.40 18.67
CA ALA A 217 1.89 -4.43 18.05
C ALA A 217 2.39 -3.38 19.07
N ALA A 218 1.50 -2.86 19.94
CA ALA A 218 1.86 -1.90 20.99
C ALA A 218 2.83 -2.52 22.01
N GLN A 219 2.58 -3.74 22.49
CA GLN A 219 3.49 -4.42 23.40
C GLN A 219 4.89 -4.64 22.79
N ILE A 220 4.96 -4.94 21.51
CA ILE A 220 6.26 -5.08 20.81
C ILE A 220 6.93 -3.72 20.63
N ALA A 221 6.17 -2.68 20.30
CA ALA A 221 6.69 -1.31 20.18
C ALA A 221 7.23 -0.78 21.53
N ASP A 222 6.57 -1.10 22.65
CA ASP A 222 7.03 -0.74 23.99
C ASP A 222 8.37 -1.43 24.31
N ARG A 223 8.53 -2.72 23.95
CA ARG A 223 9.81 -3.44 24.08
C ARG A 223 10.91 -2.80 23.22
N ALA A 224 10.57 -2.38 21.98
CA ALA A 224 11.51 -1.68 21.12
C ALA A 224 11.90 -0.31 21.71
N ALA A 225 10.93 0.45 22.23
CA ALA A 225 11.19 1.75 22.86
C ALA A 225 12.05 1.67 24.13
N GLN A 226 11.92 0.60 24.92
CA GLN A 226 12.81 0.34 26.07
C GLN A 226 14.26 0.12 25.65
N ARG A 227 14.52 -0.35 24.42
CA ARG A 227 15.86 -0.52 23.89
C ARG A 227 16.44 0.78 23.32
N ASP A 228 15.65 1.47 22.49
CA ASP A 228 16.00 2.76 21.92
C ASP A 228 14.74 3.54 21.52
N GLY A 229 14.18 4.30 22.45
CA GLY A 229 13.03 5.17 22.20
C GLY A 229 13.34 6.38 21.30
N GLY A 230 14.63 6.70 21.13
CA GLY A 230 15.10 7.75 20.20
C GLY A 230 15.14 7.32 18.73
N ASN A 231 15.06 6.03 18.46
CA ASN A 231 15.13 5.49 17.11
C ASN A 231 13.94 5.93 16.26
N ALA A 232 14.21 6.40 15.03
CA ALA A 232 13.19 6.95 14.14
C ALA A 232 12.15 5.90 13.71
N GLU A 233 12.54 4.64 13.50
CA GLU A 233 11.65 3.55 13.08
C GLU A 233 10.73 3.12 14.23
N VAL A 234 11.24 3.10 15.47
CA VAL A 234 10.43 2.83 16.67
C VAL A 234 9.36 3.92 16.85
N ARG A 235 9.74 5.19 16.74
CA ARG A 235 8.76 6.30 16.82
C ARG A 235 7.72 6.23 15.70
N ALA A 236 8.13 5.88 14.48
CA ALA A 236 7.22 5.71 13.35
C ALA A 236 6.23 4.55 13.57
N LEU A 237 6.69 3.44 14.16
CA LEU A 237 5.82 2.32 14.53
C LEU A 237 4.81 2.74 15.60
N ILE A 238 5.24 3.38 16.69
CA ILE A 238 4.35 3.87 17.76
C ILE A 238 3.30 4.83 17.19
N GLU A 239 3.70 5.77 16.35
CA GLU A 239 2.79 6.72 15.71
C GLU A 239 1.79 6.03 14.78
N SER A 240 2.23 5.03 14.03
CA SER A 240 1.36 4.23 13.15
C SER A 240 0.30 3.45 13.96
N ILE A 241 0.69 2.88 15.11
CA ILE A 241 -0.22 2.19 16.03
C ILE A 241 -1.23 3.19 16.62
N ARG A 242 -0.77 4.37 17.04
CA ARG A 242 -1.62 5.44 17.57
C ARG A 242 -2.68 5.88 16.56
N ILE A 243 -2.27 6.13 15.32
CA ILE A 243 -3.18 6.55 14.23
C ILE A 243 -4.19 5.43 13.90
N GLN A 244 -3.77 4.18 13.86
CA GLN A 244 -4.67 3.05 13.54
C GLN A 244 -5.65 2.76 14.66
N GLY A 245 -5.24 2.90 15.93
CA GLY A 245 -6.07 2.74 17.12
C GLY A 245 -6.92 3.96 17.47
N ALA A 246 -6.66 5.09 16.83
CA ALA A 246 -7.35 6.34 17.09
C ALA A 246 -8.87 6.20 16.87
N THR A 247 -9.64 6.84 17.73
CA THR A 247 -11.07 7.06 17.51
C THR A 247 -11.26 7.96 16.29
N LYS A 248 -12.13 7.56 15.38
CA LYS A 248 -12.40 8.32 14.15
C LYS A 248 -13.83 8.80 14.13
N LEU A 249 -14.00 10.10 13.92
CA LEU A 249 -15.28 10.70 13.56
C LEU A 249 -15.25 11.06 12.07
N GLU A 250 -16.35 10.78 11.40
CA GLU A 250 -16.55 11.10 9.99
C GLU A 250 -17.90 11.77 9.84
N THR A 251 -17.95 12.90 9.15
CA THR A 251 -19.20 13.51 8.69
C THR A 251 -19.13 13.64 7.18
N ALA A 252 -20.22 13.32 6.50
CA ALA A 252 -20.31 13.45 5.06
C ALA A 252 -21.61 14.08 4.65
N ALA A 253 -21.53 14.94 3.63
CA ALA A 253 -22.67 15.43 2.88
C ALA A 253 -22.54 14.90 1.46
N PHE A 254 -23.61 14.31 0.95
CA PHE A 254 -23.70 13.72 -0.37
C PHE A 254 -24.89 14.33 -1.11
N TRP A 255 -24.72 14.53 -2.38
CA TRP A 255 -25.74 14.99 -3.32
C TRP A 255 -25.73 14.14 -4.57
N SER A 256 -26.90 13.80 -5.11
CA SER A 256 -27.02 13.18 -6.42
C SER A 256 -28.29 13.60 -7.12
N GLU A 257 -28.23 13.65 -8.44
CA GLU A 257 -29.35 13.96 -9.32
C GLU A 257 -29.27 13.10 -10.59
N ASP A 258 -30.41 12.59 -11.05
CA ASP A 258 -30.50 11.86 -12.30
C ASP A 258 -31.25 12.67 -13.38
N SER A 259 -31.33 12.12 -14.61
CA SER A 259 -32.00 12.78 -15.76
C SER A 259 -33.49 12.95 -15.59
N GLU A 260 -34.15 12.25 -14.67
CA GLU A 260 -35.56 12.39 -14.33
C GLU A 260 -35.79 13.37 -13.17
N ARG A 261 -34.72 14.10 -12.77
CA ARG A 261 -34.70 15.07 -11.66
C ARG A 261 -34.98 14.43 -10.29
N ASN A 262 -34.66 13.14 -10.11
CA ASN A 262 -34.61 12.56 -8.78
C ASN A 262 -33.37 13.12 -8.07
N LEU A 263 -33.60 13.94 -7.06
CA LEU A 263 -32.57 14.61 -6.28
C LEU A 263 -32.48 13.98 -4.89
N ASN A 264 -31.30 13.53 -4.51
CA ASN A 264 -31.00 13.04 -3.17
C ASN A 264 -29.98 13.95 -2.47
N ARG A 265 -30.27 14.31 -1.23
CA ARG A 265 -29.35 15.01 -0.32
C ARG A 265 -29.17 14.17 0.93
N TRP A 266 -27.96 13.77 1.21
CA TRP A 266 -27.64 12.85 2.29
C TRP A 266 -26.59 13.43 3.22
N GLN A 267 -26.85 13.41 4.52
CA GLN A 267 -25.92 13.79 5.57
C GLN A 267 -25.73 12.62 6.53
N THR A 268 -24.50 12.31 6.85
CA THR A 268 -24.16 11.24 7.79
C THR A 268 -23.11 11.68 8.79
N ALA A 269 -23.18 11.12 9.99
CA ALA A 269 -22.13 11.13 10.98
C ALA A 269 -21.82 9.70 11.40
N ALA A 270 -20.54 9.35 11.48
CA ALA A 270 -20.09 8.04 11.89
C ALA A 270 -18.94 8.12 12.88
N TRP A 271 -19.02 7.29 13.90
CA TRP A 271 -17.96 7.05 14.88
C TRP A 271 -17.40 5.65 14.69
N ARG A 272 -16.08 5.51 14.75
CA ARG A 272 -15.41 4.21 14.66
C ARG A 272 -14.23 4.17 15.62
N ARG A 273 -14.04 3.03 16.28
CA ARG A 273 -12.89 2.76 17.15
C ARG A 273 -12.42 1.32 17.00
N THR A 274 -11.11 1.14 16.98
CA THR A 274 -10.48 -0.18 17.03
C THR A 274 -9.98 -0.44 18.46
N LEU A 275 -10.31 -1.60 19.01
CA LEU A 275 -9.96 -2.02 20.35
C LEU A 275 -9.15 -3.33 20.30
N GLY A 276 -8.09 -3.38 21.08
CA GLY A 276 -7.29 -4.60 21.23
C GLY A 276 -6.78 -5.18 19.91
N ASP A 277 -6.85 -6.48 19.77
CA ASP A 277 -6.35 -7.21 18.61
C ASP A 277 -7.46 -7.48 17.58
N GLY A 278 -8.02 -6.40 17.02
CA GLY A 278 -8.87 -6.48 15.85
C GLY A 278 -10.38 -6.35 16.10
N LEU A 279 -10.82 -6.02 17.33
CA LEU A 279 -12.21 -5.64 17.57
C LEU A 279 -12.43 -4.20 17.08
N ARG A 280 -13.37 -4.01 16.19
CA ARG A 280 -13.78 -2.70 15.68
C ARG A 280 -15.23 -2.43 16.05
N LEU A 281 -15.48 -1.30 16.67
CA LEU A 281 -16.82 -0.81 16.99
C LEU A 281 -17.13 0.40 16.14
N GLY A 282 -18.39 0.53 15.74
CA GLY A 282 -18.86 1.68 15.01
C GLY A 282 -20.31 2.00 15.31
N ALA A 283 -20.64 3.28 15.19
CA ALA A 283 -22.00 3.76 15.19
C ALA A 283 -22.13 4.83 14.12
N SER A 284 -23.26 4.89 13.44
CA SER A 284 -23.55 5.92 12.46
C SER A 284 -25.00 6.36 12.54
N ALA A 285 -25.24 7.62 12.21
CA ALA A 285 -26.56 8.16 12.01
C ALA A 285 -26.57 9.04 10.77
N GLY A 286 -27.73 9.18 10.16
CA GLY A 286 -27.85 9.99 8.95
C GLY A 286 -29.28 10.39 8.68
N PHE A 287 -29.37 11.41 7.85
CA PHE A 287 -30.63 11.93 7.32
C PHE A 287 -30.51 12.04 5.80
N LEU A 288 -31.54 11.60 5.11
CA LEU A 288 -31.63 11.71 3.67
C LEU A 288 -32.96 12.38 3.30
N GLU A 289 -32.90 13.29 2.36
CA GLU A 289 -34.04 13.85 1.64
C GLU A 289 -33.95 13.44 0.19
N ALA A 290 -35.03 12.83 -0.31
CA ALA A 290 -35.20 12.52 -1.72
C ALA A 290 -36.38 13.31 -2.27
N THR A 291 -36.18 13.99 -3.40
CA THR A 291 -37.21 14.75 -4.09
C THR A 291 -37.21 14.41 -5.56
N ASP A 292 -38.39 14.39 -6.16
CA ASP A 292 -38.62 14.46 -7.60
C ASP A 292 -39.51 15.69 -7.90
N PRO A 293 -39.85 16.02 -9.13
CA PRO A 293 -40.68 17.19 -9.46
C PRO A 293 -42.05 17.25 -8.77
N LEU A 294 -42.53 16.11 -8.29
CA LEU A 294 -43.89 15.98 -7.73
C LEU A 294 -43.89 15.54 -6.25
N ARG A 295 -42.78 15.01 -5.74
CA ARG A 295 -42.76 14.26 -4.47
C ARG A 295 -41.56 14.59 -3.62
N ARG A 296 -41.73 14.46 -2.30
CA ARG A 296 -40.63 14.55 -1.32
C ARG A 296 -40.76 13.42 -0.32
N ALA A 297 -39.67 12.71 -0.09
CA ALA A 297 -39.55 11.70 0.97
C ALA A 297 -38.38 12.04 1.88
N THR A 298 -38.49 11.71 3.16
CA THR A 298 -37.41 11.90 4.12
C THR A 298 -37.11 10.60 4.86
N ARG A 299 -35.84 10.43 5.25
CA ARG A 299 -35.38 9.21 5.90
C ARG A 299 -34.37 9.55 6.99
N GLY A 300 -34.59 9.00 8.17
CA GLY A 300 -33.58 8.95 9.24
C GLY A 300 -32.97 7.54 9.30
N MET A 301 -31.71 7.44 9.62
CA MET A 301 -31.06 6.14 9.87
C MET A 301 -30.16 6.19 11.10
N ALA A 302 -30.10 5.07 11.81
CA ALA A 302 -29.12 4.82 12.86
C ALA A 302 -28.64 3.38 12.76
N GLU A 303 -27.34 3.16 12.92
CA GLU A 303 -26.73 1.83 12.81
C GLU A 303 -25.59 1.68 13.82
N ALA A 304 -25.50 0.50 14.46
CA ALA A 304 -24.35 0.06 15.23
C ALA A 304 -23.65 -1.08 14.49
N SER A 305 -22.34 -1.11 14.55
CA SER A 305 -21.54 -2.12 13.86
C SER A 305 -20.43 -2.68 14.73
N ILE A 306 -20.11 -3.95 14.48
CA ILE A 306 -19.00 -4.67 15.08
C ILE A 306 -18.18 -5.33 13.97
N GLY A 307 -16.88 -5.33 14.11
CA GLY A 307 -15.95 -6.04 13.23
C GLY A 307 -14.92 -6.78 14.05
N LEU A 308 -14.56 -7.97 13.59
CA LEU A 308 -13.52 -8.80 14.19
C LEU A 308 -12.48 -9.17 13.15
N THR A 309 -11.22 -9.01 13.48
CA THR A 309 -10.13 -9.57 12.71
C THR A 309 -9.95 -11.03 13.12
N ILE A 310 -9.96 -11.93 12.15
CA ILE A 310 -9.74 -13.36 12.34
C ILE A 310 -8.47 -13.79 11.57
N PRO A 311 -7.93 -14.98 11.83
CA PRO A 311 -6.84 -15.51 11.03
C PRO A 311 -7.22 -15.49 9.55
N ARG A 312 -6.36 -14.84 8.72
CA ARG A 312 -6.54 -14.67 7.27
C ARG A 312 -7.77 -13.89 6.82
N GLY A 313 -8.42 -13.09 7.70
CA GLY A 313 -9.59 -12.36 7.27
C GLY A 313 -10.23 -11.45 8.31
N ASN A 314 -11.48 -11.13 8.06
CA ASN A 314 -12.31 -10.37 8.98
C ASN A 314 -13.78 -10.75 8.85
N VAL A 315 -14.52 -10.54 9.92
CA VAL A 315 -15.99 -10.64 9.99
C VAL A 315 -16.53 -9.29 10.39
N THR A 316 -17.61 -8.84 9.76
CA THR A 316 -18.32 -7.62 10.16
C THR A 316 -19.82 -7.92 10.29
N ALA A 317 -20.46 -7.25 11.22
CA ALA A 317 -21.91 -7.23 11.36
C ALA A 317 -22.37 -5.82 11.73
N ALA A 318 -23.53 -5.43 11.27
CA ALA A 318 -24.16 -4.19 11.64
C ALA A 318 -25.69 -4.38 11.71
N VAL A 319 -26.29 -3.72 12.66
CA VAL A 319 -27.75 -3.65 12.83
C VAL A 319 -28.14 -2.19 12.99
N GLY A 320 -29.29 -1.86 12.45
CA GLY A 320 -29.76 -0.48 12.49
C GLY A 320 -31.25 -0.38 12.27
N THR A 321 -31.71 0.84 12.20
CA THR A 321 -33.08 1.17 11.87
C THR A 321 -33.13 2.31 10.86
N ARG A 322 -34.14 2.27 9.99
CA ARG A 322 -34.52 3.39 9.12
C ARG A 322 -35.94 3.83 9.42
N SER A 323 -36.12 5.13 9.66
CA SER A 323 -37.41 5.78 9.72
C SER A 323 -37.65 6.43 8.36
N ILE A 324 -38.69 6.04 7.65
CA ILE A 324 -39.02 6.53 6.31
C ILE A 324 -40.36 7.24 6.40
N THR A 325 -40.38 8.53 6.05
CA THR A 325 -41.62 9.22 5.72
C THR A 325 -41.78 9.12 4.20
N PRO A 326 -42.71 8.28 3.69
CA PRO A 326 -42.87 8.05 2.26
C PRO A 326 -43.22 9.35 1.54
N ALA A 327 -43.00 9.34 0.23
CA ALA A 327 -43.29 10.48 -0.59
C ALA A 327 -44.80 10.87 -0.53
N GLN A 328 -45.02 12.15 -0.32
CA GLN A 328 -46.37 12.76 -0.40
C GLN A 328 -46.58 13.36 -1.77
N ILE A 329 -47.74 13.12 -2.35
CA ILE A 329 -48.21 13.81 -3.54
C ILE A 329 -49.04 15.03 -3.08
N ALA A 330 -48.85 16.18 -3.71
CA ALA A 330 -49.56 17.39 -3.36
C ALA A 330 -51.07 17.15 -3.38
N GLY A 331 -51.78 17.58 -2.33
CA GLY A 331 -53.23 17.38 -2.17
C GLY A 331 -53.67 16.02 -1.59
N THR A 332 -52.72 15.14 -1.24
CA THR A 332 -53.01 13.86 -0.56
C THR A 332 -52.66 13.90 0.93
N PRO A 333 -53.28 13.08 1.79
CA PRO A 333 -52.85 12.94 3.19
C PRO A 333 -51.38 12.51 3.27
N THR A 334 -50.69 13.00 4.30
CA THR A 334 -49.30 12.60 4.57
C THR A 334 -49.26 11.11 4.91
N PRO A 335 -48.49 10.28 4.19
CA PRO A 335 -48.38 8.86 4.51
C PRO A 335 -47.76 8.64 5.92
N ALA A 336 -48.17 7.58 6.58
CA ALA A 336 -47.61 7.21 7.88
C ALA A 336 -46.13 6.88 7.76
N ALA A 337 -45.32 7.33 8.71
CA ALA A 337 -43.91 6.98 8.76
C ALA A 337 -43.73 5.47 9.02
N ARG A 338 -42.76 4.85 8.34
CA ARG A 338 -42.44 3.45 8.46
C ARG A 338 -41.09 3.29 9.15
N GLN A 339 -41.04 2.39 10.14
CA GLN A 339 -39.79 1.98 10.79
C GLN A 339 -39.36 0.62 10.23
N VAL A 340 -38.11 0.51 9.79
CA VAL A 340 -37.56 -0.73 9.20
C VAL A 340 -36.27 -1.10 9.91
N LEU A 341 -36.18 -2.34 10.37
CA LEU A 341 -34.94 -2.90 10.88
C LEU A 341 -34.01 -3.21 9.69
N THR A 342 -32.78 -2.74 9.78
CA THR A 342 -31.72 -3.04 8.81
C THR A 342 -30.66 -3.94 9.43
N ALA A 343 -30.09 -4.83 8.64
CA ALA A 343 -29.00 -5.69 9.05
C ALA A 343 -28.03 -5.90 7.90
N ARG A 344 -26.75 -5.99 8.17
CA ARG A 344 -25.74 -6.41 7.20
C ARG A 344 -24.60 -7.14 7.86
N GLY A 345 -23.99 -8.05 7.13
CA GLY A 345 -22.83 -8.79 7.60
C GLY A 345 -21.95 -9.22 6.44
N SER A 346 -20.69 -9.44 6.74
CA SER A 346 -19.75 -9.99 5.76
C SER A 346 -18.66 -10.79 6.43
N ILE A 347 -18.15 -11.77 5.70
CA ILE A 347 -16.94 -12.50 6.02
C ILE A 347 -16.00 -12.39 4.83
N THR A 348 -14.79 -11.90 5.08
CA THR A 348 -13.73 -11.79 4.09
C THR A 348 -12.59 -12.71 4.48
N LEU A 349 -12.16 -13.58 3.59
CA LEU A 349 -11.09 -14.56 3.80
C LEU A 349 -10.03 -14.46 2.71
N ARG A 350 -8.76 -14.43 3.11
CA ARG A 350 -7.64 -14.62 2.22
C ARG A 350 -7.38 -16.12 2.07
N VAL A 351 -7.93 -16.71 1.00
CA VAL A 351 -7.84 -18.16 0.73
C VAL A 351 -6.49 -18.55 0.14
N ALA A 352 -5.83 -17.59 -0.53
CA ALA A 352 -4.45 -17.71 -1.00
C ALA A 352 -3.74 -16.35 -0.89
N PRO A 353 -2.40 -16.28 -0.99
CA PRO A 353 -1.67 -15.01 -0.95
C PRO A 353 -2.15 -13.98 -1.98
N THR A 354 -2.66 -14.47 -3.12
CA THR A 354 -3.14 -13.65 -4.23
C THR A 354 -4.66 -13.61 -4.37
N LEU A 355 -5.42 -14.36 -3.54
CA LEU A 355 -6.87 -14.51 -3.67
C LEU A 355 -7.58 -14.21 -2.35
N THR A 356 -8.51 -13.27 -2.40
CA THR A 356 -9.43 -12.94 -1.30
C THR A 356 -10.86 -13.23 -1.75
N VAL A 357 -11.66 -13.85 -0.89
CA VAL A 357 -13.08 -14.10 -1.12
C VAL A 357 -13.89 -13.43 -0.03
N THR A 358 -14.94 -12.74 -0.41
CA THR A 358 -15.88 -12.09 0.51
C THR A 358 -17.30 -12.63 0.24
N ALA A 359 -17.95 -13.16 1.27
CA ALA A 359 -19.38 -13.39 1.28
C ALA A 359 -20.05 -12.30 2.11
N ALA A 360 -21.09 -11.68 1.58
CA ALA A 360 -21.83 -10.61 2.25
C ALA A 360 -23.33 -10.82 2.15
N GLY A 361 -24.06 -10.36 3.16
CA GLY A 361 -25.51 -10.32 3.16
C GLY A 361 -26.01 -9.04 3.81
N ALA A 362 -27.15 -8.55 3.34
CA ALA A 362 -27.77 -7.36 3.89
C ALA A 362 -29.28 -7.37 3.70
N ARG A 363 -29.98 -6.66 4.60
CA ARG A 363 -31.41 -6.34 4.49
C ARG A 363 -31.64 -4.88 4.76
N TRP A 364 -32.32 -4.21 3.86
CA TRP A 364 -32.67 -2.79 3.99
C TRP A 364 -33.94 -2.45 3.18
N PRO A 365 -34.61 -1.31 3.47
CA PRO A 365 -35.72 -0.84 2.68
C PRO A 365 -35.23 -0.34 1.32
N PHE A 366 -35.98 -0.65 0.28
CA PHE A 366 -35.77 -0.10 -1.07
C PHE A 366 -36.37 1.30 -1.14
N ASP A 367 -35.55 2.29 -0.86
CA ASP A 367 -35.98 3.66 -0.61
C ASP A 367 -35.10 4.72 -1.31
N GLU A 368 -34.40 4.36 -2.39
CA GLU A 368 -33.35 5.17 -3.03
C GLU A 368 -33.84 6.51 -3.60
N ILE A 369 -35.09 6.59 -4.09
CA ILE A 369 -35.70 7.80 -4.65
C ILE A 369 -37.10 8.02 -4.09
N ALA A 370 -37.63 9.25 -4.24
CA ALA A 370 -38.92 9.61 -3.68
C ALA A 370 -40.06 8.74 -4.23
N SER A 371 -40.09 8.46 -5.54
CA SER A 371 -41.17 7.74 -6.20
C SER A 371 -41.35 6.28 -5.77
N ILE A 372 -40.29 5.61 -5.28
CA ILE A 372 -40.39 4.21 -4.85
C ILE A 372 -40.74 4.05 -3.37
N THR A 373 -40.60 5.10 -2.55
CA THR A 373 -40.88 5.00 -1.11
C THR A 373 -42.32 4.56 -0.76
N PRO A 374 -43.37 4.91 -1.53
CA PRO A 374 -44.75 4.43 -1.29
C PRO A 374 -44.92 2.93 -1.54
N LEU A 375 -44.05 2.28 -2.31
CA LEU A 375 -44.10 0.83 -2.56
C LEU A 375 -43.80 0.02 -1.29
N ALA A 376 -43.17 0.65 -0.30
CA ALA A 376 -42.82 0.04 1.00
C ALA A 376 -42.06 -1.29 0.91
N LEU A 377 -41.20 -1.41 -0.10
CA LEU A 377 -40.43 -2.62 -0.38
C LEU A 377 -39.20 -2.72 0.53
N ASP A 378 -38.85 -3.96 0.90
CA ASP A 378 -37.56 -4.31 1.50
C ASP A 378 -36.76 -5.18 0.51
N ILE A 379 -35.44 -5.07 0.60
CA ILE A 379 -34.50 -5.90 -0.15
C ILE A 379 -33.70 -6.76 0.83
N THR A 380 -33.57 -8.04 0.52
CA THR A 380 -32.56 -8.92 1.10
C THR A 380 -31.56 -9.29 0.02
N GLN A 381 -30.28 -9.06 0.28
CA GLN A 381 -29.20 -9.28 -0.66
C GLN A 381 -28.21 -10.31 -0.13
N GLY A 382 -27.70 -11.14 -1.02
CA GLY A 382 -26.53 -11.99 -0.79
C GLY A 382 -25.55 -11.86 -1.95
N ASP A 383 -24.27 -11.62 -1.64
CA ASP A 383 -23.20 -11.47 -2.64
C ASP A 383 -21.99 -12.33 -2.32
N LEU A 384 -21.32 -12.78 -3.35
CA LEU A 384 -20.01 -13.40 -3.31
C LEU A 384 -19.06 -12.61 -4.22
N VAL A 385 -17.92 -12.17 -3.67
CA VAL A 385 -16.88 -11.43 -4.39
C VAL A 385 -15.58 -12.20 -4.28
N ALA A 386 -14.89 -12.35 -5.41
CA ALA A 386 -13.55 -12.93 -5.48
C ALA A 386 -12.59 -11.89 -6.07
N ASP A 387 -11.58 -11.49 -5.29
CA ASP A 387 -10.50 -10.58 -5.71
C ASP A 387 -9.21 -11.36 -5.89
N TRP A 388 -8.70 -11.40 -7.11
CA TRP A 388 -7.50 -12.13 -7.49
C TRP A 388 -6.42 -11.18 -8.01
N ARG A 389 -5.22 -11.26 -7.43
CA ARG A 389 -4.03 -10.48 -7.78
C ARG A 389 -2.89 -11.40 -8.20
N PRO A 390 -2.94 -11.98 -9.42
CA PRO A 390 -1.90 -12.91 -9.88
C PRO A 390 -0.52 -12.24 -10.01
N LEU A 391 -0.51 -10.95 -10.29
CA LEU A 391 0.69 -10.12 -10.40
C LEU A 391 0.54 -8.85 -9.54
N PRO A 392 1.62 -8.22 -9.08
CA PRO A 392 1.55 -6.95 -8.33
C PRO A 392 0.87 -5.82 -9.10
N THR A 393 0.84 -5.91 -10.43
CA THR A 393 0.26 -4.90 -11.33
C THR A 393 -1.13 -5.26 -11.84
N LEU A 394 -1.57 -6.51 -11.73
CA LEU A 394 -2.84 -7.00 -12.26
C LEU A 394 -3.81 -7.34 -11.13
N ASN A 395 -4.99 -6.74 -11.17
CA ASN A 395 -6.12 -7.08 -10.30
C ASN A 395 -7.32 -7.53 -11.15
N VAL A 396 -7.93 -8.64 -10.75
CA VAL A 396 -9.17 -9.15 -11.34
C VAL A 396 -10.16 -9.39 -10.22
N SER A 397 -11.39 -8.91 -10.37
CA SER A 397 -12.47 -9.08 -9.38
C SER A 397 -13.72 -9.59 -10.08
N GLY A 398 -14.28 -10.69 -9.55
CA GLY A 398 -15.57 -11.24 -9.96
C GLY A 398 -16.59 -11.10 -8.85
N THR A 399 -17.81 -10.74 -9.19
CA THR A 399 -18.94 -10.62 -8.25
C THR A 399 -20.13 -11.39 -8.78
N THR A 400 -20.83 -12.10 -7.91
CA THR A 400 -22.16 -12.64 -8.20
C THR A 400 -23.04 -12.48 -6.96
N GLY A 401 -24.33 -12.30 -7.17
CA GLY A 401 -25.26 -12.11 -6.07
C GLY A 401 -26.72 -12.15 -6.46
N GLN A 402 -27.56 -12.06 -5.46
CA GLN A 402 -29.00 -12.08 -5.62
C GLN A 402 -29.64 -11.04 -4.69
N PHE A 403 -30.69 -10.40 -5.19
CA PHE A 403 -31.57 -9.50 -4.45
C PHE A 403 -32.97 -10.09 -4.46
N ASP A 404 -33.53 -10.33 -3.27
CA ASP A 404 -34.91 -10.72 -3.07
C ASP A 404 -35.71 -9.50 -2.59
N TYR A 405 -36.73 -9.12 -3.34
CA TYR A 405 -37.62 -8.00 -3.03
C TYR A 405 -38.84 -8.53 -2.27
N SER A 406 -39.38 -7.75 -1.33
CA SER A 406 -40.52 -8.17 -0.50
C SER A 406 -41.83 -8.33 -1.27
N ASP A 407 -41.96 -7.84 -2.51
CA ASP A 407 -43.05 -8.12 -3.44
C ASP A 407 -42.93 -9.51 -4.09
N GLY A 408 -41.89 -10.27 -3.77
CA GLY A 408 -41.59 -11.58 -4.31
C GLY A 408 -40.84 -11.56 -5.63
N ASN A 409 -40.41 -10.38 -6.15
CA ASN A 409 -39.51 -10.32 -7.28
C ASN A 409 -38.06 -10.69 -6.85
N ARG A 410 -37.25 -11.09 -7.81
CA ARG A 410 -35.86 -11.49 -7.58
C ARG A 410 -34.96 -10.98 -8.69
N ARG A 411 -33.78 -10.49 -8.35
CA ARG A 411 -32.75 -10.05 -9.29
C ARG A 411 -31.48 -10.82 -9.07
N ALA A 412 -30.99 -11.49 -10.09
CA ALA A 412 -29.63 -12.05 -10.10
C ALA A 412 -28.67 -11.06 -10.76
N ASN A 413 -27.47 -10.88 -10.19
CA ASN A 413 -26.44 -9.98 -10.70
C ASN A 413 -25.09 -10.67 -10.79
N TRP A 414 -24.30 -10.19 -11.73
CA TRP A 414 -22.90 -10.56 -11.93
C TRP A 414 -22.07 -9.35 -12.31
N GLY A 415 -20.78 -9.42 -12.04
CA GLY A 415 -19.81 -8.41 -12.43
C GLY A 415 -18.43 -8.98 -12.59
N LEU A 416 -17.67 -8.44 -13.53
CA LEU A 416 -16.26 -8.74 -13.74
C LEU A 416 -15.52 -7.42 -13.91
N ARG A 417 -14.41 -7.26 -13.22
CA ARG A 417 -13.51 -6.10 -13.35
C ARG A 417 -12.08 -6.59 -13.48
N ALA A 418 -11.32 -5.98 -14.39
CA ALA A 418 -9.88 -6.21 -14.49
C ALA A 418 -9.16 -4.86 -14.63
N GLY A 419 -7.97 -4.75 -14.04
CA GLY A 419 -7.16 -3.53 -14.12
C GLY A 419 -5.68 -3.84 -14.04
N ILE A 420 -4.92 -3.23 -14.93
CA ILE A 420 -3.46 -3.32 -14.96
C ILE A 420 -2.84 -1.96 -14.63
N ARG A 421 -1.96 -1.95 -13.64
CA ARG A 421 -1.18 -0.75 -13.28
C ARG A 421 -0.01 -0.60 -14.25
N VAL A 422 -0.11 0.39 -15.12
CA VAL A 422 0.89 0.69 -16.16
C VAL A 422 2.04 1.54 -15.58
N THR A 423 1.71 2.50 -14.71
CA THR A 423 2.67 3.28 -13.94
C THR A 423 2.23 3.34 -12.46
N PRO A 424 3.03 3.85 -11.54
CA PRO A 424 2.59 4.05 -10.15
C PRO A 424 1.30 4.88 -10.01
N SER A 425 1.00 5.73 -11.00
CA SER A 425 -0.15 6.64 -10.98
C SER A 425 -1.25 6.29 -11.99
N LEU A 426 -1.01 5.41 -12.96
CA LEU A 426 -1.96 5.11 -14.04
C LEU A 426 -2.35 3.62 -14.03
N THR A 427 -3.65 3.38 -13.98
CA THR A 427 -4.26 2.06 -14.15
C THR A 427 -5.18 2.09 -15.37
N LEU A 428 -5.00 1.13 -16.27
CA LEU A 428 -5.93 0.86 -17.36
C LEU A 428 -6.72 -0.41 -17.03
N GLY A 429 -7.97 -0.46 -17.44
CA GLY A 429 -8.79 -1.60 -17.11
C GLY A 429 -10.11 -1.61 -17.83
N GLY A 430 -11.02 -2.38 -17.31
CA GLY A 430 -12.40 -2.43 -17.76
C GLY A 430 -13.26 -3.20 -16.78
N PHE A 431 -14.55 -3.04 -16.95
CA PHE A 431 -15.53 -3.86 -16.24
C PHE A 431 -16.69 -4.23 -17.16
N ALA A 432 -17.29 -5.36 -16.82
CA ALA A 432 -18.58 -5.78 -17.37
C ALA A 432 -19.48 -6.15 -16.19
N THR A 433 -20.74 -5.79 -16.27
CA THR A 433 -21.74 -6.10 -15.25
C THR A 433 -23.08 -6.38 -15.90
N GLY A 434 -23.91 -7.16 -15.25
CA GLY A 434 -25.25 -7.40 -15.70
C GLY A 434 -26.15 -7.91 -14.59
N PHE A 435 -27.44 -7.80 -14.83
CA PHE A 435 -28.46 -8.37 -13.95
C PHE A 435 -29.72 -8.73 -14.74
N ALA A 436 -30.54 -9.59 -14.15
CA ALA A 436 -31.81 -10.01 -14.70
C ALA A 436 -32.85 -10.14 -13.58
N PHE A 437 -34.07 -9.69 -13.86
CA PHE A 437 -35.18 -9.87 -12.94
C PHE A 437 -36.02 -11.10 -13.30
N GLN A 438 -36.46 -11.84 -12.31
CA GLN A 438 -37.35 -12.99 -12.49
C GLN A 438 -38.74 -12.56 -12.96
N ARG A 439 -39.22 -11.43 -12.43
CA ARG A 439 -40.49 -10.82 -12.80
C ARG A 439 -40.24 -9.41 -13.34
N PRO A 440 -39.82 -9.28 -14.62
CA PRO A 440 -39.54 -7.98 -15.21
C PRO A 440 -40.81 -7.18 -15.44
N ASP A 441 -40.65 -5.87 -15.63
CA ASP A 441 -41.71 -4.99 -16.14
C ASP A 441 -42.19 -5.46 -17.49
N ARG A 442 -43.51 -5.39 -17.69
CA ARG A 442 -44.20 -5.69 -18.94
C ARG A 442 -45.28 -4.65 -19.18
N PRO A 443 -45.81 -4.52 -20.42
CA PRO A 443 -46.90 -3.59 -20.70
C PRO A 443 -48.11 -3.76 -19.81
N ASP A 444 -48.44 -5.01 -19.46
CA ASP A 444 -49.54 -5.42 -18.61
C ASP A 444 -49.24 -5.45 -17.10
N ARG A 445 -47.96 -5.32 -16.71
CA ARG A 445 -47.54 -5.36 -15.31
C ARG A 445 -46.35 -4.44 -15.07
N ARG A 446 -46.54 -3.41 -14.25
CA ARG A 446 -45.48 -2.50 -13.78
C ARG A 446 -45.15 -2.75 -12.31
N ASN A 447 -43.86 -2.91 -12.01
CA ASN A 447 -43.41 -3.10 -10.64
C ASN A 447 -43.23 -1.76 -9.90
N GLY A 448 -43.21 -0.64 -10.62
CA GLY A 448 -43.02 0.71 -10.06
C GLY A 448 -41.56 1.07 -9.79
N TYR A 449 -40.63 0.22 -10.20
CA TYR A 449 -39.19 0.44 -10.15
C TYR A 449 -38.53 -0.19 -11.40
N PHE A 450 -37.30 0.20 -11.69
CA PHE A 450 -36.54 -0.33 -12.84
C PHE A 450 -36.27 -1.82 -12.69
N SER A 451 -36.96 -2.63 -13.46
CA SER A 451 -36.93 -4.09 -13.41
C SER A 451 -36.92 -4.73 -14.80
N PRO A 452 -35.89 -4.52 -15.61
CA PRO A 452 -35.77 -5.12 -16.93
C PRO A 452 -35.65 -6.64 -16.86
N ALA A 453 -35.98 -7.34 -17.94
CA ALA A 453 -35.74 -8.77 -18.06
C ALA A 453 -34.23 -9.06 -18.05
N SER A 454 -33.45 -8.17 -18.66
CA SER A 454 -31.99 -8.22 -18.64
C SER A 454 -31.38 -6.82 -18.76
N PHE A 455 -30.25 -6.65 -18.11
CA PHE A 455 -29.34 -5.51 -18.26
C PHE A 455 -27.92 -6.01 -18.38
N ALA A 456 -27.17 -5.48 -19.33
CA ALA A 456 -25.74 -5.71 -19.43
C ALA A 456 -25.02 -4.42 -19.80
N SER A 457 -23.84 -4.22 -19.25
CA SER A 457 -22.96 -3.12 -19.64
C SER A 457 -21.50 -3.51 -19.56
N ALA A 458 -20.67 -2.89 -20.41
CA ALA A 458 -19.22 -3.05 -20.37
C ALA A 458 -18.54 -1.73 -20.70
N GLU A 459 -17.45 -1.42 -19.99
CA GLU A 459 -16.65 -0.22 -20.20
C GLU A 459 -15.15 -0.53 -20.15
N ALA A 460 -14.40 0.14 -21.03
CA ALA A 460 -12.95 0.32 -20.87
C ALA A 460 -12.69 1.55 -19.99
N THR A 461 -11.78 1.45 -19.06
CA THR A 461 -11.55 2.48 -18.05
C THR A 461 -10.09 2.89 -17.96
N ALA A 462 -9.86 4.15 -17.66
CA ALA A 462 -8.55 4.69 -17.28
C ALA A 462 -8.67 5.42 -15.94
N ALA A 463 -7.82 5.13 -15.01
CA ALA A 463 -7.78 5.78 -13.72
C ALA A 463 -6.36 6.30 -13.44
N TRP A 464 -6.27 7.59 -13.13
CA TRP A 464 -5.05 8.24 -12.69
C TRP A 464 -5.20 8.66 -11.22
N GLY A 465 -4.16 8.46 -10.41
CA GLY A 465 -4.16 8.87 -9.02
C GLY A 465 -2.76 9.17 -8.52
N ARG A 466 -2.68 10.10 -7.60
CA ARG A 466 -1.44 10.47 -6.92
C ARG A 466 -1.68 10.61 -5.42
N GLU A 467 -0.88 9.87 -4.66
CA GLU A 467 -0.82 9.98 -3.21
C GLU A 467 0.32 10.91 -2.80
N GLY A 468 0.01 11.89 -1.95
CA GLY A 468 0.98 12.81 -1.37
C GLY A 468 0.80 12.95 0.15
N ILE A 469 1.77 13.55 0.82
CA ILE A 469 1.74 13.70 2.28
C ILE A 469 0.55 14.56 2.73
N ARG A 470 0.29 15.67 2.04
CA ARG A 470 -0.78 16.63 2.38
C ARG A 470 -1.98 16.55 1.45
N TRP A 471 -1.77 16.20 0.19
CA TRP A 471 -2.77 16.11 -0.85
C TRP A 471 -2.73 14.75 -1.51
N SER A 472 -3.88 14.18 -1.75
CA SER A 472 -4.06 13.04 -2.64
C SER A 472 -5.23 13.31 -3.55
N GLY A 473 -5.18 12.81 -4.76
CA GLY A 473 -6.25 12.99 -5.71
C GLY A 473 -6.19 11.99 -6.83
N GLY A 474 -7.31 11.84 -7.52
CA GLY A 474 -7.42 10.95 -8.65
C GLY A 474 -8.58 11.36 -9.53
N PHE A 475 -8.50 10.88 -10.75
CA PHE A 475 -9.52 11.01 -11.77
C PHE A 475 -9.70 9.64 -12.43
N SER A 476 -10.94 9.23 -12.69
CA SER A 476 -11.21 8.07 -13.53
C SER A 476 -12.24 8.40 -14.60
N ALA A 477 -12.12 7.73 -15.74
CA ALA A 477 -13.08 7.82 -16.82
C ALA A 477 -13.23 6.46 -17.50
N GLY A 478 -14.40 6.20 -18.04
CA GLY A 478 -14.71 5.00 -18.79
C GLY A 478 -15.60 5.31 -19.98
N LEU A 479 -15.44 4.53 -21.02
CA LEU A 479 -16.27 4.53 -22.22
C LEU A 479 -16.69 3.10 -22.52
N GLY A 480 -17.96 2.93 -22.89
CA GLY A 480 -18.49 1.60 -23.14
C GLY A 480 -19.88 1.61 -23.74
N ALA A 481 -20.55 0.51 -23.53
CA ALA A 481 -21.89 0.28 -24.05
C ALA A 481 -22.75 -0.44 -23.01
N GLN A 482 -24.06 -0.20 -23.09
CA GLN A 482 -25.09 -0.86 -22.30
C GLN A 482 -26.27 -1.30 -23.16
N GLN A 483 -26.96 -2.32 -22.70
CA GLN A 483 -28.16 -2.83 -23.29
C GLN A 483 -29.20 -3.16 -22.21
N VAL A 484 -30.41 -2.71 -22.39
CA VAL A 484 -31.57 -3.00 -21.55
C VAL A 484 -32.50 -3.89 -22.38
N ASP A 485 -32.77 -5.09 -21.93
CA ASP A 485 -33.59 -6.09 -22.63
C ASP A 485 -33.11 -6.31 -24.07
N THR A 486 -34.02 -6.22 -25.03
CA THR A 486 -33.75 -6.32 -26.47
C THR A 486 -33.59 -4.96 -27.14
N ALA A 487 -33.53 -3.86 -26.39
CA ALA A 487 -33.32 -2.53 -26.94
C ALA A 487 -31.97 -2.40 -27.65
N THR A 488 -31.86 -1.41 -28.52
CA THR A 488 -30.58 -1.09 -29.19
C THR A 488 -29.49 -0.80 -28.16
N VAL A 489 -28.31 -1.29 -28.45
CA VAL A 489 -27.13 -1.00 -27.63
C VAL A 489 -26.88 0.51 -27.62
N GLN A 490 -26.74 1.06 -26.43
CA GLN A 490 -26.47 2.48 -26.21
C GLN A 490 -25.06 2.69 -25.70
N SER A 491 -24.42 3.76 -26.14
CA SER A 491 -23.14 4.17 -25.57
C SER A 491 -23.33 4.63 -24.13
N GLN A 492 -22.35 4.32 -23.31
CA GLN A 492 -22.28 4.84 -21.95
C GLN A 492 -20.89 5.35 -21.64
N TRP A 493 -20.80 6.25 -20.68
CA TRP A 493 -19.54 6.75 -20.15
C TRP A 493 -19.69 7.12 -18.68
N HIS A 494 -18.60 7.14 -17.97
CA HIS A 494 -18.51 7.79 -16.67
C HIS A 494 -17.23 8.63 -16.59
N ALA A 495 -17.26 9.62 -15.72
CA ALA A 495 -16.09 10.37 -15.29
C ALA A 495 -16.27 10.77 -13.83
N ASP A 496 -15.24 10.57 -13.02
CA ASP A 496 -15.23 10.97 -11.63
C ASP A 496 -13.87 11.52 -11.20
N ALA A 497 -13.90 12.41 -10.22
CA ALA A 497 -12.73 13.01 -9.62
C ALA A 497 -12.84 12.98 -8.09
N ARG A 498 -11.72 12.75 -7.45
CA ARG A 498 -11.58 12.79 -5.99
C ARG A 498 -10.38 13.63 -5.62
N LEU A 499 -10.54 14.48 -4.61
CA LEU A 499 -9.46 15.27 -4.03
C LEU A 499 -9.55 15.15 -2.51
N ALA A 500 -8.44 14.83 -1.86
CA ALA A 500 -8.36 14.79 -0.41
C ALA A 500 -7.19 15.63 0.10
N ARG A 501 -7.40 16.32 1.22
CA ARG A 501 -6.40 17.13 1.90
C ARG A 501 -6.29 16.72 3.36
N ARG A 502 -5.07 16.45 3.82
CA ARG A 502 -4.76 16.33 5.24
C ARG A 502 -4.43 17.69 5.81
N VAL A 503 -5.13 18.07 6.90
CA VAL A 503 -4.95 19.33 7.61
C VAL A 503 -4.45 19.01 9.02
N GLY A 504 -3.16 19.27 9.24
CA GLY A 504 -2.47 18.81 10.45
C GLY A 504 -2.40 17.28 10.57
N ALA A 505 -2.26 16.79 11.80
CA ALA A 505 -2.11 15.36 12.09
C ALA A 505 -3.46 14.62 12.16
N HIS A 506 -4.57 15.33 12.38
CA HIS A 506 -5.82 14.72 12.80
C HIS A 506 -6.98 14.89 11.84
N TRP A 507 -6.92 15.82 10.89
CA TRP A 507 -8.03 16.13 10.01
C TRP A 507 -7.76 15.74 8.57
N GLN A 508 -8.79 15.22 7.91
CA GLN A 508 -8.81 14.99 6.47
C GLN A 508 -10.12 15.49 5.89
N LEU A 509 -10.03 16.34 4.87
CA LEU A 509 -11.15 16.76 4.05
C LEU A 509 -11.06 16.03 2.70
N GLU A 510 -12.16 15.48 2.22
CA GLU A 510 -12.27 14.81 0.92
C GLU A 510 -13.46 15.38 0.17
N ALA A 511 -13.28 15.69 -1.11
CA ALA A 511 -14.31 16.05 -2.05
C ALA A 511 -14.33 15.03 -3.20
N PHE A 512 -15.52 14.66 -3.64
CA PHE A 512 -15.77 13.78 -4.78
C PHE A 512 -16.83 14.39 -5.68
N ALA A 513 -16.67 14.21 -7.00
CA ALA A 513 -17.69 14.51 -7.98
C ALA A 513 -17.63 13.47 -9.12
N GLY A 514 -18.77 13.04 -9.61
CA GLY A 514 -18.86 12.06 -10.67
C GLY A 514 -20.09 12.24 -11.54
N LYS A 515 -20.00 11.77 -12.79
CA LYS A 515 -21.13 11.69 -13.72
C LYS A 515 -21.07 10.38 -14.50
N SER A 516 -22.24 9.77 -14.70
CA SER A 516 -22.39 8.51 -15.43
C SER A 516 -23.64 8.58 -16.32
N THR A 517 -23.62 7.86 -17.42
CA THR A 517 -24.76 7.67 -18.31
C THR A 517 -25.33 6.24 -18.26
N SER A 518 -24.96 5.45 -17.24
CA SER A 518 -25.47 4.09 -17.08
C SER A 518 -26.91 4.09 -16.55
N ALA A 519 -27.82 3.40 -17.23
CA ALA A 519 -29.22 3.21 -16.79
C ALA A 519 -29.30 2.49 -15.42
N ALA A 520 -28.34 1.66 -15.08
CA ALA A 520 -28.27 0.98 -13.79
C ALA A 520 -27.83 1.87 -12.62
N ALA A 521 -27.43 3.13 -12.88
CA ALA A 521 -27.04 4.07 -11.84
C ALA A 521 -28.22 4.65 -11.07
N SER A 522 -29.44 4.49 -11.56
CA SER A 522 -30.68 4.99 -10.95
C SER A 522 -31.70 3.86 -10.75
N ALA A 523 -32.45 3.94 -9.66
CA ALA A 523 -33.53 2.99 -9.35
C ALA A 523 -34.70 3.03 -10.36
N VAL A 524 -34.77 4.03 -11.24
CA VAL A 524 -35.76 4.19 -12.30
C VAL A 524 -35.18 3.96 -13.70
N GLY A 525 -33.92 3.60 -13.82
CA GLY A 525 -33.26 3.39 -15.12
C GLY A 525 -32.94 4.69 -15.87
N ALA A 526 -32.74 5.80 -15.13
CA ALA A 526 -32.38 7.09 -15.72
C ALA A 526 -31.00 7.06 -16.40
N TYR A 527 -30.89 7.69 -17.57
CA TYR A 527 -29.68 7.61 -18.42
C TYR A 527 -28.56 8.58 -18.06
N ALA A 528 -28.75 9.47 -17.09
CA ALA A 528 -27.70 10.35 -16.61
C ALA A 528 -27.78 10.48 -15.08
N TYR A 529 -26.65 10.35 -14.44
CA TYR A 529 -26.54 10.40 -12.98
C TYR A 529 -25.33 11.22 -12.58
N THR A 530 -25.55 12.29 -11.81
CA THR A 530 -24.50 13.17 -11.29
C THR A 530 -24.43 13.02 -9.78
N THR A 531 -23.22 12.96 -9.24
CA THR A 531 -22.99 12.82 -7.79
C THR A 531 -21.93 13.79 -7.32
N ALA A 532 -22.05 14.26 -6.08
CA ALA A 532 -21.00 14.99 -5.38
C ALA A 532 -21.04 14.68 -3.89
N SER A 533 -19.90 14.70 -3.25
CA SER A 533 -19.82 14.59 -1.79
C SER A 533 -18.66 15.37 -1.19
N ILE A 534 -18.83 15.76 0.06
CA ILE A 534 -17.78 16.29 0.92
C ILE A 534 -17.76 15.46 2.19
N THR A 535 -16.60 14.96 2.55
CA THR A 535 -16.38 14.16 3.75
C THR A 535 -15.29 14.80 4.61
N LEU A 536 -15.59 15.02 5.88
CA LEU A 536 -14.64 15.47 6.88
C LEU A 536 -14.39 14.33 7.87
N ARG A 537 -13.11 13.98 8.05
CA ARG A 537 -12.66 12.94 8.98
C ARG A 537 -11.75 13.55 10.04
N ARG A 538 -11.94 13.15 11.29
CA ARG A 538 -11.06 13.48 12.41
C ARG A 538 -10.63 12.19 13.13
N ALA A 539 -9.33 12.08 13.41
CA ALA A 539 -8.76 11.06 14.30
C ALA A 539 -8.34 11.72 15.63
N PHE A 540 -8.60 11.05 16.78
CA PHE A 540 -8.33 11.57 18.13
C PHE A 540 -7.25 10.77 18.84
#